data_abaa3a2bf82eb4587c0b5d99fba4f974
#
_entry.id   abaa3a2bf82eb4587c0b5d99fba4f974
#
_cell.length_a   1.000
_cell.length_b   1.000
_cell.length_c   1.000
_cell.angle_alpha   90.00
_cell.angle_beta   90.00
_cell.angle_gamma   90.00
#
_symmetry.space_group_name_H-M   'P 1'
#
loop_
_entity.id
_entity.type
_entity.pdbx_description
1 polymer ?
#
loop_
_entity_poly.entity_id
_entity_poly.type
_entity_poly.pdbx_seq_one_letter_code
_entity_poly.pdbx_strand_id
1 'polypeptide(L)'
;MERGAADIGVVGKDILLEQSSDVYELLDLGMGKCRMAVAGVKGERPDGGHTLRVATKFPNIAREFYRKQSREIDIIELHGSIEIAPILKMSDVIVDIVETGTTLRENNLEVIETVVPISARLIANKVSYKFNNARIRELCDRIAENLEKKD
;
A
#
# COMPACT_ATOMS: atom_id res chain seq x y z
N MET A 1 2.29 -17.40 6.36
CA MET A 1 1.84 -16.87 7.65
C MET A 1 0.42 -17.34 7.97
N GLU A 2 -0.61 -16.97 7.23
CA GLU A 2 -2.01 -17.40 7.48
C GLU A 2 -2.17 -18.92 7.65
N ARG A 3 -1.41 -19.71 6.91
CA ARG A 3 -1.45 -21.19 6.94
C ARG A 3 -0.56 -21.81 8.02
N GLY A 4 -0.07 -21.03 9.00
CA GLY A 4 0.72 -21.54 10.12
C GLY A 4 2.19 -21.84 9.83
N ALA A 5 2.71 -21.46 8.67
CA ALA A 5 4.13 -21.64 8.34
C ALA A 5 5.08 -20.78 9.20
N ALA A 6 4.58 -19.72 9.82
CA ALA A 6 5.30 -18.87 10.76
C ALA A 6 4.31 -18.26 11.77
N ASP A 7 4.77 -18.04 13.00
CA ASP A 7 3.98 -17.49 14.09
C ASP A 7 3.87 -15.97 14.00
N ILE A 8 4.98 -15.32 13.67
CA ILE A 8 5.13 -13.88 13.52
C ILE A 8 5.88 -13.54 12.23
N GLY A 9 5.73 -12.33 11.74
CA GLY A 9 6.45 -11.86 10.55
C GLY A 9 6.39 -10.35 10.40
N VAL A 10 7.15 -9.86 9.44
CA VAL A 10 7.15 -8.45 9.04
C VAL A 10 6.70 -8.37 7.59
N VAL A 11 5.79 -7.44 7.31
CA VAL A 11 5.24 -7.23 5.97
C VAL A 11 4.89 -5.75 5.77
N GLY A 12 4.91 -5.28 4.52
CA GLY A 12 4.46 -3.92 4.19
C GLY A 12 2.94 -3.78 4.37
N LYS A 13 2.50 -2.60 4.79
CA LYS A 13 1.07 -2.27 4.92
C LYS A 13 0.31 -2.40 3.60
N ASP A 14 0.97 -2.15 2.47
CA ASP A 14 0.45 -2.34 1.11
C ASP A 14 -0.03 -3.78 0.87
N ILE A 15 0.77 -4.77 1.25
CA ILE A 15 0.43 -6.20 1.12
C ILE A 15 -0.77 -6.57 1.99
N LEU A 16 -0.81 -6.07 3.24
CA LEU A 16 -1.94 -6.31 4.13
C LEU A 16 -3.25 -5.75 3.56
N LEU A 17 -3.20 -4.57 2.98
CA LEU A 17 -4.37 -3.91 2.38
C LEU A 17 -4.78 -4.59 1.08
N GLU A 18 -3.83 -4.92 0.21
CA GLU A 18 -4.12 -5.53 -1.08
C GLU A 18 -4.66 -6.95 -0.96
N GLN A 19 -4.07 -7.77 -0.07
CA GLN A 19 -4.46 -9.17 0.07
C GLN A 19 -5.56 -9.40 1.10
N SER A 20 -5.93 -8.37 1.88
CA SER A 20 -6.87 -8.51 3.00
C SER A 20 -6.51 -9.68 3.92
N SER A 21 -5.22 -9.80 4.23
CA SER A 21 -4.65 -10.97 4.91
C SER A 21 -5.29 -11.22 6.28
N ASP A 22 -5.64 -12.48 6.56
CA ASP A 22 -6.26 -12.90 7.82
C ASP A 22 -5.21 -13.12 8.92
N VAL A 23 -4.55 -12.05 9.34
CA VAL A 23 -3.53 -12.01 10.39
C VAL A 23 -3.83 -10.89 11.40
N TYR A 24 -3.18 -10.93 12.55
CA TYR A 24 -3.17 -9.78 13.46
C TYR A 24 -2.03 -8.83 13.09
N GLU A 25 -2.36 -7.56 12.88
CA GLU A 25 -1.40 -6.48 12.80
C GLU A 25 -1.12 -5.97 14.20
N LEU A 26 0.13 -6.12 14.68
CA LEU A 26 0.49 -5.90 16.07
C LEU A 26 1.17 -4.56 16.30
N LEU A 27 2.07 -4.15 15.41
CA LEU A 27 2.91 -2.97 15.59
C LEU A 27 3.29 -2.35 14.26
N ASP A 28 3.26 -1.01 14.18
CA ASP A 28 3.91 -0.24 13.13
C ASP A 28 5.39 -0.09 13.48
N LEU A 29 6.26 -0.63 12.63
CA LEU A 29 7.71 -0.59 12.86
C LEU A 29 8.33 0.77 12.47
N GLY A 30 7.56 1.66 11.83
CA GLY A 30 8.04 2.97 11.38
C GLY A 30 9.16 2.91 10.33
N MET A 31 9.42 1.74 9.75
CA MET A 31 10.49 1.47 8.78
C MET A 31 9.92 1.35 7.36
N GLY A 32 10.74 1.64 6.35
CA GLY A 32 10.32 1.56 4.95
C GLY A 32 9.17 2.51 4.63
N LYS A 33 9.19 3.70 5.23
CA LYS A 33 8.11 4.70 5.08
C LYS A 33 8.00 5.15 3.63
N CYS A 34 6.84 4.94 3.05
CA CYS A 34 6.42 5.42 1.74
C CYS A 34 4.92 5.71 1.76
N ARG A 35 4.33 5.94 0.61
CA ARG A 35 2.88 6.12 0.51
C ARG A 35 2.34 5.46 -0.74
N MET A 36 1.13 4.94 -0.67
CA MET A 36 0.32 4.66 -1.85
C MET A 36 -0.26 5.98 -2.33
N ALA A 37 -0.12 6.28 -3.61
CA ALA A 37 -0.59 7.55 -4.17
C ALA A 37 -1.22 7.36 -5.56
N VAL A 38 -2.14 8.26 -5.88
CA VAL A 38 -2.61 8.49 -7.25
C VAL A 38 -1.62 9.44 -7.93
N ALA A 39 -1.15 9.08 -9.10
CA ALA A 39 -0.31 9.95 -9.93
C ALA A 39 -0.80 9.96 -11.38
N GLY A 40 -0.52 11.05 -12.07
CA GLY A 40 -0.91 11.23 -13.47
C GLY A 40 0.08 12.15 -14.18
N VAL A 41 -0.14 12.39 -15.47
CA VAL A 41 0.71 13.27 -16.27
C VAL A 41 0.69 14.68 -15.68
N LYS A 42 1.86 15.28 -15.55
CA LYS A 42 2.03 16.59 -14.94
C LYS A 42 1.20 17.65 -15.67
N GLY A 43 0.40 18.38 -14.90
CA GLY A 43 -0.49 19.42 -15.42
C GLY A 43 -1.81 18.92 -15.99
N GLU A 44 -2.00 17.60 -16.15
CA GLU A 44 -3.26 17.02 -16.56
C GLU A 44 -4.10 16.65 -15.32
N ARG A 45 -5.40 16.86 -15.40
CA ARG A 45 -6.36 16.37 -14.41
C ARG A 45 -7.42 15.58 -15.14
N PRO A 46 -7.68 14.33 -14.72
CA PRO A 46 -8.76 13.55 -15.31
C PRO A 46 -10.07 14.31 -15.12
N ASP A 47 -10.69 14.71 -16.21
CA ASP A 47 -12.02 15.29 -16.16
C ASP A 47 -13.06 14.22 -15.85
N GLY A 48 -14.17 14.61 -15.27
CA GLY A 48 -15.25 13.68 -14.90
C GLY A 48 -16.09 13.17 -16.07
N GLY A 49 -15.64 13.36 -17.32
CA GLY A 49 -16.42 13.09 -18.52
C GLY A 49 -16.54 11.62 -18.94
N HIS A 50 -15.69 10.75 -18.37
CA HIS A 50 -15.71 9.31 -18.63
C HIS A 50 -15.30 8.51 -17.39
N THR A 51 -15.48 7.20 -17.44
CA THR A 51 -15.01 6.29 -16.39
C THR A 51 -13.48 6.38 -16.29
N LEU A 52 -12.97 6.67 -15.10
CA LEU A 52 -11.53 6.85 -14.87
C LEU A 52 -10.77 5.53 -15.04
N ARG A 53 -9.80 5.50 -15.94
CA ARG A 53 -8.93 4.36 -16.16
C ARG A 53 -7.73 4.45 -15.22
N VAL A 54 -7.56 3.43 -14.38
CA VAL A 54 -6.52 3.38 -13.33
C VAL A 54 -5.59 2.20 -13.58
N ALA A 55 -4.34 2.46 -13.90
CA ALA A 55 -3.33 1.40 -14.00
C ALA A 55 -2.68 1.18 -12.63
N THR A 56 -2.58 -0.07 -12.21
CA THR A 56 -2.03 -0.42 -10.89
C THR A 56 -1.67 -1.89 -10.79
N LYS A 57 -0.75 -2.23 -9.88
CA LYS A 57 -0.54 -3.60 -9.39
C LYS A 57 -1.26 -3.87 -8.05
N PHE A 58 -2.04 -2.89 -7.57
CA PHE A 58 -2.81 -2.94 -6.32
C PHE A 58 -4.30 -2.70 -6.58
N PRO A 59 -4.98 -3.60 -7.33
CA PRO A 59 -6.36 -3.38 -7.75
C PRO A 59 -7.35 -3.26 -6.58
N ASN A 60 -7.14 -3.97 -5.49
CA ASN A 60 -8.05 -3.93 -4.35
C ASN A 60 -7.94 -2.62 -3.56
N ILE A 61 -6.70 -2.12 -3.39
CA ILE A 61 -6.47 -0.81 -2.77
C ILE A 61 -7.10 0.29 -3.62
N ALA A 62 -6.89 0.26 -4.94
CA ALA A 62 -7.46 1.25 -5.86
C ALA A 62 -9.01 1.23 -5.84
N ARG A 63 -9.63 0.04 -5.92
CA ARG A 63 -11.10 -0.09 -5.83
C ARG A 63 -11.65 0.48 -4.54
N GLU A 64 -11.04 0.12 -3.40
CA GLU A 64 -11.51 0.58 -2.09
C GLU A 64 -11.38 2.09 -1.93
N PHE A 65 -10.29 2.68 -2.43
CA PHE A 65 -10.06 4.11 -2.41
C PHE A 65 -11.14 4.88 -3.19
N TYR A 66 -11.39 4.50 -4.45
CA TYR A 66 -12.38 5.17 -5.28
C TYR A 66 -13.83 4.83 -4.89
N ARG A 67 -14.08 3.64 -4.34
CA ARG A 67 -15.38 3.29 -3.76
C ARG A 67 -15.79 4.24 -2.63
N LYS A 68 -14.84 4.62 -1.76
CA LYS A 68 -15.08 5.61 -0.69
C LYS A 68 -15.44 7.00 -1.24
N GLN A 69 -14.98 7.32 -2.43
CA GLN A 69 -15.30 8.57 -3.13
C GLN A 69 -16.55 8.45 -4.00
N SER A 70 -17.25 7.31 -3.99
CA SER A 70 -18.38 7.01 -4.86
C SER A 70 -18.07 7.21 -6.36
N ARG A 71 -16.85 6.92 -6.75
CA ARG A 71 -16.36 7.04 -8.13
C ARG A 71 -16.15 5.68 -8.75
N GLU A 72 -16.77 5.46 -9.91
CA GLU A 72 -16.50 4.28 -10.74
C GLU A 72 -15.19 4.40 -11.48
N ILE A 73 -14.46 3.29 -11.55
CA ILE A 73 -13.16 3.22 -12.22
C ILE A 73 -13.06 1.96 -13.08
N ASP A 74 -12.24 2.05 -14.12
CA ASP A 74 -11.81 0.91 -14.93
C ASP A 74 -10.35 0.57 -14.58
N ILE A 75 -10.11 -0.63 -14.05
CA ILE A 75 -8.79 -1.05 -13.59
C ILE A 75 -8.05 -1.78 -14.70
N ILE A 76 -6.84 -1.30 -14.96
CA ILE A 76 -5.86 -1.92 -15.83
C ILE A 76 -4.77 -2.49 -14.92
N GLU A 77 -4.86 -3.79 -14.65
CA GLU A 77 -3.88 -4.47 -13.80
C GLU A 77 -2.58 -4.71 -14.55
N LEU A 78 -1.49 -4.17 -14.01
CA LEU A 78 -0.15 -4.29 -14.54
C LEU A 78 0.80 -4.83 -13.47
N HIS A 79 1.81 -5.59 -13.88
CA HIS A 79 2.79 -6.18 -12.95
C HIS A 79 4.17 -5.52 -12.97
N GLY A 80 4.34 -4.48 -13.77
CA GLY A 80 5.58 -3.68 -13.86
C GLY A 80 5.41 -2.50 -14.79
N SER A 81 6.35 -1.55 -14.72
CA SER A 81 6.37 -0.34 -15.56
C SER A 81 5.05 0.44 -15.56
N ILE A 82 4.43 0.53 -14.40
CA ILE A 82 3.11 1.17 -14.19
C ILE A 82 3.13 2.63 -14.66
N GLU A 83 4.25 3.33 -14.43
CA GLU A 83 4.48 4.73 -14.77
C GLU A 83 4.37 5.02 -16.28
N ILE A 84 4.50 4.01 -17.13
CA ILE A 84 4.41 4.17 -18.58
C ILE A 84 2.95 4.24 -19.06
N ALA A 85 2.02 3.66 -18.34
CA ALA A 85 0.62 3.55 -18.76
C ALA A 85 -0.06 4.89 -19.07
N PRO A 86 0.08 5.95 -18.24
CA PRO A 86 -0.49 7.27 -18.57
C PRO A 86 0.20 7.91 -19.79
N ILE A 87 1.50 7.71 -19.94
CA ILE A 87 2.28 8.28 -21.06
C ILE A 87 1.79 7.67 -22.39
N LEU A 88 1.51 6.38 -22.40
CA LEU A 88 0.96 5.67 -23.57
C LEU A 88 -0.57 5.84 -23.72
N LYS A 89 -1.19 6.67 -22.86
CA LYS A 89 -2.65 6.87 -22.83
C LYS A 89 -3.46 5.58 -22.63
N MET A 90 -2.85 4.58 -22.03
CA MET A 90 -3.53 3.35 -21.64
C MET A 90 -4.41 3.58 -20.41
N SER A 91 -3.98 4.47 -19.50
CA SER A 91 -4.74 4.89 -18.33
C SER A 91 -4.72 6.40 -18.17
N ASP A 92 -5.61 6.94 -17.36
CA ASP A 92 -5.66 8.37 -17.04
C ASP A 92 -4.78 8.68 -15.83
N VAL A 93 -4.71 7.73 -14.89
CA VAL A 93 -3.88 7.81 -13.68
C VAL A 93 -3.29 6.44 -13.36
N ILE A 94 -2.34 6.44 -12.43
CA ILE A 94 -1.83 5.24 -11.78
C ILE A 94 -2.11 5.29 -10.28
N VAL A 95 -2.20 4.12 -9.65
CA VAL A 95 -2.13 3.96 -8.18
C VAL A 95 -0.93 3.09 -7.89
N ASP A 96 0.09 3.66 -7.27
CA ASP A 96 1.34 2.95 -6.97
C ASP A 96 2.02 3.50 -5.73
N ILE A 97 3.04 2.77 -5.26
CA ILE A 97 3.90 3.17 -4.15
C ILE A 97 4.82 4.29 -4.59
N VAL A 98 4.87 5.34 -3.78
CA VAL A 98 5.74 6.49 -3.98
C VAL A 98 6.58 6.70 -2.71
N GLU A 99 7.88 6.56 -2.84
CA GLU A 99 8.84 6.88 -1.77
C GLU A 99 9.31 8.33 -1.93
N THR A 100 10.22 8.59 -2.87
CA THR A 100 10.77 9.93 -3.14
C THR A 100 10.08 10.67 -4.28
N GLY A 101 9.34 9.94 -5.10
CA GLY A 101 8.70 10.46 -6.31
C GLY A 101 9.66 10.71 -7.47
N THR A 102 10.91 10.26 -7.38
CA THR A 102 11.91 10.46 -8.44
C THR A 102 11.49 9.81 -9.75
N THR A 103 11.08 8.54 -9.72
CA THR A 103 10.59 7.80 -10.90
C THR A 103 9.41 8.51 -11.56
N LEU A 104 8.48 9.06 -10.77
CA LEU A 104 7.36 9.83 -11.33
C LEU A 104 7.85 11.06 -12.07
N ARG A 105 8.75 11.85 -11.47
CA ARG A 105 9.30 13.06 -12.09
C ARG A 105 10.07 12.77 -13.38
N GLU A 106 10.85 11.70 -13.39
CA GLU A 106 11.60 11.26 -14.58
C GLU A 106 10.70 10.87 -15.74
N ASN A 107 9.48 10.41 -15.44
CA ASN A 107 8.45 10.07 -16.42
C ASN A 107 7.39 11.17 -16.62
N ASN A 108 7.68 12.41 -16.24
CA ASN A 108 6.75 13.55 -16.36
C ASN A 108 5.40 13.32 -15.67
N LEU A 109 5.40 12.57 -14.58
CA LEU A 109 4.22 12.33 -13.74
C LEU A 109 4.34 13.14 -12.44
N GLU A 110 3.19 13.44 -11.84
CA GLU A 110 3.11 14.06 -10.52
C GLU A 110 2.09 13.35 -9.64
N VAL A 111 2.30 13.40 -8.33
CA VAL A 111 1.32 12.92 -7.35
C VAL A 111 0.13 13.87 -7.36
N ILE A 112 -1.05 13.30 -7.55
CA ILE A 112 -2.34 14.01 -7.51
C ILE A 112 -2.93 13.94 -6.10
N GLU A 113 -2.91 12.76 -5.49
CA GLU A 113 -3.53 12.51 -4.19
C GLU A 113 -2.83 11.36 -3.46
N THR A 114 -2.74 11.44 -2.15
CA THR A 114 -2.24 10.34 -1.32
C THR A 114 -3.39 9.43 -0.91
N VAL A 115 -3.25 8.13 -1.15
CA VAL A 115 -4.24 7.11 -0.81
C VAL A 115 -4.09 6.69 0.65
N VAL A 116 -2.90 6.25 1.04
CA VAL A 116 -2.59 5.79 2.40
C VAL A 116 -1.08 5.79 2.65
N PRO A 117 -0.62 6.14 3.87
CA PRO A 117 0.77 5.94 4.26
C PRO A 117 1.08 4.44 4.40
N ILE A 118 2.29 4.06 4.01
CA ILE A 118 2.80 2.68 4.05
C ILE A 118 4.04 2.63 4.92
N SER A 119 4.14 1.59 5.74
CA SER A 119 5.33 1.24 6.52
C SER A 119 5.32 -0.27 6.80
N ALA A 120 6.45 -0.78 7.28
CA ALA A 120 6.55 -2.17 7.71
C ALA A 120 5.74 -2.42 8.98
N ARG A 121 5.04 -3.54 9.02
CA ARG A 121 4.17 -3.96 10.14
C ARG A 121 4.63 -5.28 10.70
N LEU A 122 4.67 -5.39 12.02
CA LEU A 122 4.79 -6.67 12.70
C LEU A 122 3.41 -7.31 12.71
N ILE A 123 3.34 -8.57 12.25
CA ILE A 123 2.10 -9.32 12.16
C ILE A 123 2.24 -10.67 12.87
N ALA A 124 1.12 -11.24 13.31
CA ALA A 124 1.07 -12.58 13.87
C ALA A 124 -0.03 -13.43 13.22
N ASN A 125 0.25 -14.73 13.11
CA ASN A 125 -0.77 -15.70 12.82
C ASN A 125 -1.80 -15.71 13.96
N LYS A 126 -3.10 -15.75 13.64
CA LYS A 126 -4.18 -15.66 14.63
C LYS A 126 -4.19 -16.84 15.62
N VAL A 127 -3.89 -18.03 15.13
CA VAL A 127 -3.83 -19.23 15.96
C VAL A 127 -2.63 -19.15 16.90
N SER A 128 -1.45 -18.83 16.37
CA SER A 128 -0.23 -18.69 17.17
C SER A 128 -0.37 -17.59 18.22
N TYR A 129 -0.99 -16.47 17.86
CA TYR A 129 -1.28 -15.40 18.83
C TYR A 129 -2.17 -15.85 19.97
N LYS A 130 -3.18 -16.69 19.67
CA LYS A 130 -4.08 -17.24 20.69
C LYS A 130 -3.35 -18.15 21.68
N PHE A 131 -2.43 -19.01 21.20
CA PHE A 131 -1.73 -19.99 22.04
C PHE A 131 -0.44 -19.46 22.68
N ASN A 132 0.22 -18.46 22.08
CA ASN A 132 1.51 -17.91 22.53
C ASN A 132 1.41 -16.41 22.87
N ASN A 133 0.25 -15.94 23.30
CA ASN A 133 -0.05 -14.52 23.50
C ASN A 133 0.98 -13.81 24.37
N ALA A 134 1.34 -14.36 25.53
CA ALA A 134 2.25 -13.74 26.47
C ALA A 134 3.64 -13.48 25.84
N ARG A 135 4.18 -14.48 25.15
CA ARG A 135 5.49 -14.40 24.48
C ARG A 135 5.49 -13.42 23.31
N ILE A 136 4.41 -13.41 22.54
CA ILE A 136 4.27 -12.48 21.39
C ILE A 136 4.14 -11.04 21.90
N ARG A 137 3.37 -10.79 22.97
CA ARG A 137 3.25 -9.47 23.58
C ARG A 137 4.58 -8.97 24.15
N GLU A 138 5.29 -9.81 24.90
CA GLU A 138 6.62 -9.45 25.42
C GLU A 138 7.57 -9.04 24.28
N LEU A 139 7.55 -9.76 23.16
CA LEU A 139 8.34 -9.40 21.97
C LEU A 139 7.92 -8.05 21.40
N CYS A 140 6.61 -7.80 21.27
CA CYS A 140 6.08 -6.52 20.79
C CYS A 140 6.51 -5.35 21.69
N ASP A 141 6.39 -5.52 23.00
CA ASP A 141 6.78 -4.48 23.97
C ASP A 141 8.27 -4.14 23.88
N ARG A 142 9.13 -5.17 23.80
CA ARG A 142 10.58 -4.98 23.62
C ARG A 142 10.93 -4.31 22.29
N ILE A 143 10.21 -4.62 21.21
CA ILE A 143 10.40 -3.95 19.91
C ILE A 143 9.95 -2.49 20.02
N ALA A 144 8.78 -2.22 20.56
CA ALA A 144 8.25 -0.88 20.73
C ALA A 144 9.20 0.03 21.54
N GLU A 145 9.69 -0.43 22.69
CA GLU A 145 10.69 0.29 23.50
C GLU A 145 11.97 0.63 22.74
N ASN A 146 12.41 -0.24 21.82
CA ASN A 146 13.59 0.02 21.01
C ASN A 146 13.33 0.96 19.83
N LEU A 147 12.10 1.04 19.34
CA LEU A 147 11.70 2.02 18.32
C LEU A 147 11.67 3.43 18.91
N GLU A 148 11.09 3.60 20.09
CA GLU A 148 11.02 4.91 20.79
C GLU A 148 12.39 5.48 21.15
N LYS A 149 13.42 4.64 21.33
CA LYS A 149 14.78 5.08 21.62
C LYS A 149 15.58 5.57 20.40
N LYS A 150 15.02 5.40 19.20
CA LYS A 150 15.69 5.79 17.93
C LYS A 150 15.22 7.13 17.37
N ASP A 151 14.15 7.68 17.91
CA ASP A 151 13.63 9.02 17.61
C ASP A 151 14.21 10.02 18.62
#